data_63c09bdaf34d4d563e750c67916df9c8
#
_entry.id   63c09bdaf34d4d563e750c67916df9c8
#
_cell.length_a   1.000
_cell.length_b   1.000
_cell.length_c   1.000
_cell.angle_alpha   90.00
_cell.angle_beta   90.00
_cell.angle_gamma   90.00
#
_symmetry.space_group_name_H-M   'P 1'
#
loop_
_entity.id
_entity.type
_entity.pdbx_description
1 polymer ?
#
loop_
_entity_poly.entity_id
_entity_poly.type
_entity_poly.pdbx_seq_one_letter_code
_entity_poly.pdbx_strand_id
1 'polypeptide(L)'
;MKQFYEQVTKFTKRIQKELGAGFKENILQAALAVEFIQAKVEYEKELYLDVLYKKRPIGYIIADFYIPKQVNFGINEDIIIETKQATLEDKAEYLSQLKIYLKSKKKRELVVVFLSQVIFLQSD
;
A
#
# COMPACT_ATOMS: atom_id res chain seq x y z
N MET A 1 -1.37 -14.97 0.54
CA MET A 1 -1.31 -13.55 0.12
C MET A 1 -2.02 -13.26 -1.19
N LYS A 2 -2.07 -14.23 -2.10
CA LYS A 2 -2.75 -14.07 -3.39
C LYS A 2 -4.21 -13.62 -3.23
N GLN A 3 -4.94 -14.22 -2.30
CA GLN A 3 -6.35 -13.88 -2.06
C GLN A 3 -6.52 -12.41 -1.67
N PHE A 4 -5.64 -11.89 -0.82
CA PHE A 4 -5.69 -10.49 -0.40
C PHE A 4 -5.38 -9.56 -1.57
N TYR A 5 -4.39 -9.88 -2.39
CA TYR A 5 -4.03 -9.08 -3.56
C TYR A 5 -5.18 -9.00 -4.56
N GLU A 6 -5.86 -10.10 -4.78
CA GLU A 6 -7.05 -10.13 -5.63
C GLU A 6 -8.15 -9.23 -5.07
N GLN A 7 -8.34 -9.22 -3.76
CA GLN A 7 -9.34 -8.37 -3.12
C GLN A 7 -8.97 -6.88 -3.25
N VAL A 8 -7.72 -6.51 -3.04
CA VAL A 8 -7.28 -5.12 -3.20
C VAL A 8 -7.51 -4.65 -4.64
N THR A 9 -7.22 -5.51 -5.61
CA THR A 9 -7.49 -5.21 -7.02
C THR A 9 -8.98 -4.98 -7.28
N LYS A 10 -9.84 -5.81 -6.70
CA LYS A 10 -11.30 -5.64 -6.81
C LYS A 10 -11.76 -4.33 -6.17
N PHE A 11 -11.24 -4.01 -4.99
CA PHE A 11 -11.57 -2.75 -4.30
C PHE A 11 -11.21 -1.55 -5.17
N THR A 12 -10.02 -1.55 -5.75
CA THR A 12 -9.55 -0.47 -6.61
C THR A 12 -10.42 -0.31 -7.84
N LYS A 13 -10.77 -1.41 -8.49
CA LYS A 13 -11.66 -1.38 -9.67
C LYS A 13 -13.04 -0.85 -9.31
N ARG A 14 -13.58 -1.25 -8.17
CA ARG A 14 -14.89 -0.76 -7.71
C ARG A 14 -14.85 0.75 -7.44
N ILE A 15 -13.79 1.22 -6.79
CA ILE A 15 -13.60 2.64 -6.52
C ILE A 15 -13.54 3.43 -7.83
N GLN A 16 -12.75 2.95 -8.79
CA GLN A 16 -12.63 3.59 -10.10
C GLN A 16 -13.97 3.64 -10.83
N LYS A 17 -14.74 2.56 -10.77
CA LYS A 17 -16.03 2.50 -11.45
C LYS A 17 -17.03 3.50 -10.87
N GLU A 18 -17.07 3.65 -9.55
CA GLU A 18 -18.03 4.54 -8.89
C GLU A 18 -17.59 5.99 -8.89
N LEU A 19 -16.31 6.27 -8.65
CA LEU A 19 -15.80 7.63 -8.51
C LEU A 19 -15.20 8.19 -9.79
N GLY A 20 -14.71 7.32 -10.68
CA GLY A 20 -14.03 7.75 -11.90
C GLY A 20 -12.60 8.19 -11.61
N ALA A 21 -11.98 8.84 -12.62
CA ALA A 21 -10.61 9.34 -12.54
C ALA A 21 -10.58 10.79 -12.04
N GLY A 22 -9.41 11.24 -11.57
CA GLY A 22 -9.18 12.64 -11.23
C GLY A 22 -9.36 13.00 -9.77
N PHE A 23 -9.62 12.03 -8.90
CA PHE A 23 -9.70 12.29 -7.47
C PHE A 23 -8.32 12.40 -6.84
N LYS A 24 -8.22 13.19 -5.78
CA LYS A 24 -6.99 13.32 -4.99
C LYS A 24 -6.69 12.04 -4.22
N GLU A 25 -5.41 11.84 -3.87
CA GLU A 25 -4.98 10.67 -3.11
C GLU A 25 -5.77 10.44 -1.81
N ASN A 26 -6.05 11.51 -1.08
CA ASN A 26 -6.81 11.39 0.18
C ASN A 26 -8.22 10.85 -0.03
N ILE A 27 -8.84 11.14 -1.17
CA ILE A 27 -10.16 10.58 -1.51
C ILE A 27 -10.04 9.09 -1.81
N LEU A 28 -9.03 8.69 -2.59
CA LEU A 28 -8.76 7.28 -2.87
C LEU A 28 -8.49 6.51 -1.58
N GLN A 29 -7.70 7.08 -0.68
CA GLN A 29 -7.41 6.46 0.62
C GLN A 29 -8.67 6.27 1.46
N ALA A 30 -9.53 7.29 1.52
CA ALA A 30 -10.79 7.20 2.26
C ALA A 30 -11.71 6.11 1.69
N ALA A 31 -11.80 6.01 0.38
CA ALA A 31 -12.59 4.97 -0.28
C ALA A 31 -12.02 3.58 -0.01
N LEU A 32 -10.70 3.43 -0.06
CA LEU A 32 -10.05 2.16 0.23
C LEU A 32 -10.27 1.74 1.70
N ALA A 33 -10.24 2.70 2.62
CA ALA A 33 -10.54 2.45 4.03
C ALA A 33 -11.97 1.91 4.22
N VAL A 34 -12.94 2.46 3.50
CA VAL A 34 -14.31 1.95 3.52
C VAL A 34 -14.37 0.49 3.04
N GLU A 35 -13.63 0.16 1.98
CA GLU A 35 -13.58 -1.21 1.49
C GLU A 35 -12.97 -2.16 2.53
N PHE A 36 -11.90 -1.75 3.21
CA PHE A 36 -11.31 -2.57 4.28
C PHE A 36 -12.29 -2.78 5.43
N ILE A 37 -12.98 -1.75 5.87
CA ILE A 37 -13.97 -1.86 6.95
C ILE A 37 -15.07 -2.83 6.57
N GLN A 38 -15.62 -2.71 5.39
CA GLN A 38 -16.70 -3.59 4.91
C GLN A 38 -16.25 -5.04 4.76
N ALA A 39 -15.01 -5.26 4.36
CA ALA A 39 -14.42 -6.58 4.22
C ALA A 39 -13.87 -7.14 5.53
N LYS A 40 -13.94 -6.38 6.62
CA LYS A 40 -13.41 -6.76 7.94
C LYS A 40 -11.90 -7.03 7.92
N VAL A 41 -11.18 -6.24 7.13
CA VAL A 41 -9.72 -6.26 7.12
C VAL A 41 -9.23 -5.29 8.18
N GLU A 42 -8.41 -5.79 9.10
CA GLU A 42 -7.76 -4.93 10.10
C GLU A 42 -6.67 -4.10 9.43
N TYR A 43 -6.60 -2.81 9.76
CA TYR A 43 -5.60 -1.92 9.21
C TYR A 43 -5.33 -0.74 10.15
N GLU A 44 -4.18 -0.12 9.97
CA GLU A 44 -3.84 1.16 10.58
C GLU A 44 -3.51 2.15 9.48
N LYS A 45 -3.94 3.40 9.65
CA LYS A 45 -3.62 4.50 8.74
C LYS A 45 -2.46 5.32 9.27
N GLU A 46 -1.65 5.81 8.34
CA GLU A 46 -0.58 6.77 8.66
C GLU A 46 0.40 6.24 9.71
N LEU A 47 0.86 4.99 9.52
CA LEU A 47 1.86 4.42 10.39
C LEU A 47 3.24 4.99 10.06
N TYR A 48 3.93 5.53 11.06
CA TYR A 48 5.31 6.01 10.91
C TYR A 48 6.28 4.83 10.99
N LEU A 49 7.16 4.76 10.00
CA LEU A 49 8.17 3.71 9.92
C LEU A 49 9.55 4.36 9.86
N ASP A 50 10.38 4.05 10.86
CA ASP A 50 11.72 4.62 10.93
C ASP A 50 12.61 4.12 9.78
N VAL A 51 13.39 5.03 9.22
CA VAL A 51 14.49 4.69 8.31
C VAL A 51 15.76 4.69 9.12
N LEU A 52 16.46 3.55 9.10
CA LEU A 52 17.68 3.38 9.89
C LEU A 52 18.91 3.41 8.99
N TYR A 53 19.96 4.05 9.48
CA TYR A 53 21.30 3.99 8.91
C TYR A 53 22.26 3.61 10.02
N LYS A 54 23.00 2.51 9.82
CA LYS A 54 23.90 1.95 10.86
C LYS A 54 23.19 1.81 12.20
N LYS A 55 21.96 1.29 12.15
CA LYS A 55 21.07 1.05 13.31
C LYS A 55 20.59 2.32 14.02
N ARG A 56 20.79 3.48 13.42
CA ARG A 56 20.33 4.75 14.00
C ARG A 56 19.19 5.34 13.18
N PRO A 57 18.14 5.83 13.82
CA PRO A 57 17.08 6.50 13.08
C PRO A 57 17.59 7.78 12.44
N ILE A 58 17.45 7.90 11.13
CA ILE A 58 17.85 9.11 10.39
C ILE A 58 16.66 9.82 9.77
N GLY A 59 15.49 9.24 9.88
CA GLY A 59 14.26 9.80 9.36
C GLY A 59 13.15 8.79 9.46
N TYR A 60 12.02 9.10 8.86
CA TYR A 60 10.89 8.18 8.83
C TYR A 60 10.11 8.35 7.53
N ILE A 61 9.34 7.34 7.18
CA ILE A 61 8.30 7.45 6.15
C ILE A 61 6.96 7.17 6.80
N ILE A 62 5.90 7.63 6.15
CA ILE A 62 4.54 7.41 6.60
C ILE A 62 3.90 6.44 5.61
N ALA A 63 3.54 5.25 6.08
CA ALA A 63 2.77 4.31 5.27
C ALA A 63 1.32 4.75 5.27
N ASP A 64 0.70 4.85 4.09
CA ASP A 64 -0.71 5.22 4.00
C ASP A 64 -1.59 4.22 4.74
N PHE A 65 -1.31 2.93 4.56
CA PHE A 65 -1.96 1.86 5.30
C PHE A 65 -0.93 0.83 5.73
N TYR A 66 -1.11 0.32 6.92
CA TYR A 66 -0.40 -0.83 7.44
C TYR A 66 -1.40 -1.93 7.69
N ILE A 67 -1.20 -3.07 7.06
CA ILE A 67 -2.08 -4.23 7.19
C ILE A 67 -1.33 -5.29 7.99
N PRO A 68 -1.69 -5.49 9.26
CA PRO A 68 -1.01 -6.50 10.06
C PRO A 68 -1.36 -7.90 9.58
N LYS A 69 -0.47 -8.83 9.87
CA LYS A 69 -0.73 -10.26 9.71
C LYS A 69 -2.06 -10.61 10.38
N GLN A 70 -2.94 -11.31 9.67
CA GLN A 70 -4.28 -11.64 10.17
C GLN A 70 -4.83 -12.86 9.45
N VAL A 71 -5.83 -13.51 10.06
CA VAL A 71 -6.44 -14.71 9.48
C VAL A 71 -7.24 -14.38 8.22
N ASN A 72 -7.91 -13.23 8.20
CA ASN A 72 -8.72 -12.84 7.06
C ASN A 72 -7.88 -12.73 5.79
N PHE A 73 -8.38 -13.31 4.71
CA PHE A 73 -7.72 -13.34 3.39
C PHE A 73 -6.33 -13.98 3.39
N GLY A 74 -6.02 -14.80 4.42
CA GLY A 74 -4.75 -15.50 4.47
C GLY A 74 -3.53 -14.59 4.51
N ILE A 75 -3.64 -13.45 5.18
CA ILE A 75 -2.54 -12.48 5.28
C ILE A 75 -1.52 -13.01 6.28
N ASN A 76 -0.43 -13.58 5.77
CA ASN A 76 0.58 -14.26 6.60
C ASN A 76 1.80 -13.40 6.92
N GLU A 77 1.88 -12.17 6.42
CA GLU A 77 2.94 -11.21 6.69
C GLU A 77 2.34 -9.81 6.74
N ASP A 78 3.03 -8.90 7.45
CA ASP A 78 2.63 -7.49 7.46
C ASP A 78 2.79 -6.88 6.06
N ILE A 79 1.83 -6.05 5.67
CA ILE A 79 1.80 -5.43 4.36
C ILE A 79 1.74 -3.91 4.53
N ILE A 80 2.51 -3.21 3.74
CA ILE A 80 2.43 -1.75 3.63
C ILE A 80 1.68 -1.43 2.34
N ILE A 81 0.68 -0.56 2.42
CA ILE A 81 -0.03 -0.09 1.24
C ILE A 81 0.22 1.40 1.07
N GLU A 82 0.69 1.74 -0.12
CA GLU A 82 0.85 3.12 -0.55
C GLU A 82 -0.17 3.42 -1.64
N THR A 83 -0.83 4.55 -1.54
CA THR A 83 -1.76 5.01 -2.56
C THR A 83 -1.11 6.16 -3.31
N LYS A 84 -1.20 6.15 -4.62
CA LYS A 84 -0.54 7.15 -5.44
C LYS A 84 -1.37 7.50 -6.66
N GLN A 85 -1.43 8.78 -6.94
CA GLN A 85 -1.94 9.30 -8.21
C GLN A 85 -0.72 9.82 -8.98
N ALA A 86 -0.20 9.05 -9.92
CA ALA A 86 1.04 9.37 -10.58
C ALA A 86 0.94 9.15 -12.09
N THR A 87 1.71 9.92 -12.83
CA THR A 87 1.91 9.68 -14.26
C THR A 87 2.79 8.45 -14.45
N LEU A 88 2.88 7.93 -15.68
CA LEU A 88 3.73 6.78 -15.98
C LEU A 88 5.21 7.06 -15.70
N GLU A 89 5.66 8.30 -15.93
CA GLU A 89 7.04 8.70 -15.70
C GLU A 89 7.37 8.76 -14.22
N ASP A 90 6.53 9.43 -13.44
CA ASP A 90 6.68 9.55 -11.98
C ASP A 90 6.60 8.17 -11.30
N LYS A 91 5.82 7.27 -11.88
CA LYS A 91 5.61 5.92 -11.36
C LYS A 91 6.90 5.12 -11.29
N ALA A 92 7.72 5.15 -12.35
CA ALA A 92 8.97 4.38 -12.39
C ALA A 92 9.95 4.82 -11.30
N GLU A 93 10.13 6.14 -11.14
CA GLU A 93 11.00 6.70 -10.11
C GLU A 93 10.49 6.34 -8.70
N TYR A 94 9.22 6.52 -8.48
CA TYR A 94 8.59 6.21 -7.20
C TYR A 94 8.74 4.74 -6.82
N LEU A 95 8.52 3.82 -7.76
CA LEU A 95 8.69 2.40 -7.51
C LEU A 95 10.13 2.03 -7.19
N SER A 96 11.10 2.67 -7.83
CA SER A 96 12.52 2.46 -7.53
C SER A 96 12.84 2.85 -6.09
N GLN A 97 12.33 3.98 -5.63
CA GLN A 97 12.53 4.45 -4.26
C GLN A 97 11.91 3.48 -3.24
N LEU A 98 10.70 2.99 -3.53
CA LEU A 98 10.02 2.04 -2.66
C LEU A 98 10.76 0.70 -2.57
N LYS A 99 11.35 0.22 -3.66
CA LYS A 99 12.15 -1.01 -3.65
C LYS A 99 13.37 -0.88 -2.74
N ILE A 100 14.05 0.27 -2.77
CA ILE A 100 15.18 0.53 -1.87
C ILE A 100 14.71 0.47 -0.42
N TYR A 101 13.56 1.07 -0.14
CA TYR A 101 12.98 1.05 1.19
C TYR A 101 12.65 -0.38 1.66
N LEU A 102 12.03 -1.18 0.82
CA LEU A 102 11.69 -2.58 1.15
C LEU A 102 12.92 -3.39 1.51
N LYS A 103 14.03 -3.20 0.80
CA LYS A 103 15.29 -3.89 1.10
C LYS A 103 15.78 -3.57 2.51
N SER A 104 15.61 -2.33 2.97
CA SER A 104 16.05 -1.92 4.29
C SER A 104 15.19 -2.49 5.41
N LYS A 105 13.98 -2.90 5.13
CA LYS A 105 12.98 -3.34 6.12
C LYS A 105 12.76 -4.85 6.17
N LYS A 106 13.46 -5.64 5.43
CA LYS A 106 13.43 -7.12 5.39
C LYS A 106 12.02 -7.73 5.57
N LYS A 107 11.56 -8.48 4.57
CA LYS A 107 10.36 -9.34 4.65
C LYS A 107 9.01 -8.62 4.75
N ARG A 108 8.88 -7.40 4.30
CA ARG A 108 7.56 -6.77 4.17
C ARG A 108 7.17 -6.70 2.72
N GLU A 109 5.92 -6.97 2.44
CA GLU A 109 5.37 -6.77 1.12
C GLU A 109 4.82 -5.36 1.03
N LEU A 110 4.96 -4.77 -0.14
CA LEU A 110 4.44 -3.46 -0.44
C LEU A 110 3.41 -3.56 -1.53
N VAL A 111 2.25 -3.03 -1.28
CA VAL A 111 1.21 -2.89 -2.27
C VAL A 111 1.11 -1.41 -2.64
N VAL A 112 1.27 -1.11 -3.90
CA VAL A 112 1.12 0.26 -4.39
C VAL A 112 -0.15 0.34 -5.20
N VAL A 113 -1.08 1.14 -4.73
CA VAL A 113 -2.37 1.34 -5.40
C VAL A 113 -2.30 2.64 -6.19
N PHE A 114 -2.23 2.53 -7.49
CA PHE A 114 -2.37 3.67 -8.38
C PHE A 114 -3.83 3.79 -8.84
N LEU A 115 -4.19 4.95 -9.31
CA LEU A 115 -5.54 5.18 -9.80
C LEU A 115 -5.94 4.19 -10.90
N SER A 116 -4.97 3.76 -11.71
CA SER A 116 -5.21 2.88 -12.86
C SER A 116 -4.80 1.43 -12.64
N GLN A 117 -4.04 1.11 -11.60
CA GLN A 117 -3.56 -0.26 -11.37
C GLN A 117 -3.06 -0.47 -9.95
N VAL A 118 -2.98 -1.75 -9.58
CA VAL A 118 -2.38 -2.18 -8.33
C VAL A 118 -1.07 -2.90 -8.66
N ILE A 119 0.01 -2.52 -8.00
CA ILE A 119 1.33 -3.13 -8.18
C ILE A 119 1.76 -3.74 -6.86
N PHE A 120 2.18 -4.98 -6.89
CA PHE A 120 2.66 -5.70 -5.72
C PHE A 120 4.17 -5.81 -5.79
N LEU A 121 4.84 -5.37 -4.72
CA LEU A 121 6.29 -5.44 -4.60
C LEU A 121 6.64 -6.28 -3.38
N GLN A 122 7.64 -7.13 -3.53
CA GLN A 122 8.16 -7.94 -2.43
C GLN A 122 9.61 -7.57 -2.16
N SER A 123 9.98 -7.59 -0.88
CA SER A 123 11.39 -7.48 -0.51
C SER A 123 12.08 -8.83 -0.78
N ASP A 124 13.20 -8.77 -1.40
CA ASP A 124 14.03 -9.96 -1.63
C ASP A 124 14.70 -10.44 -0.33
#